data_0a1970599cb735e9145c71a56dc42c24
#
_entry.id   0a1970599cb735e9145c71a56dc42c24
#
_cell.length_a   1.000
_cell.length_b   1.000
_cell.length_c   1.000
_cell.angle_alpha   90.00
_cell.angle_beta   90.00
_cell.angle_gamma   90.00
#
_symmetry.space_group_name_H-M   'P 1'
#
loop_
_entity.id
_entity.type
_entity.pdbx_description
1 polymer ?
#
loop_
_entity_poly.entity_id
_entity_poly.type
_entity_poly.pdbx_seq_one_letter_code
_entity_poly.pdbx_strand_id
1 'polypeptide(L)'
;ADIFDKIVDADWLEISKYANGDVPNRFNGDIGTVSGNAISWLPTIIIAVYRFIATFFVILHYDWVMALIAFLSAPFLLLMSRFMIRRQREYSKEVREMSSNLMSFEVEAFYNFDTIKSFGIAPYYSKKMRWWQGLFKDISLKYNLFTIKTNIVMSILGSAVEFTAFGYCLFRLWTHDITYGTMTLFLQQRSNLSGA
;
A
#
# COMPACT_ATOMS: atom_id res chain seq x y z
N ALA A 1 -21.35 20.15 2.07
CA ALA A 1 -22.05 21.26 2.68
C ALA A 1 -21.61 21.44 4.13
N ASP A 2 -21.81 20.47 5.02
CA ASP A 2 -21.58 20.56 6.47
C ASP A 2 -20.14 20.96 6.87
N ILE A 3 -19.12 20.58 6.08
CA ILE A 3 -17.72 20.91 6.39
C ILE A 3 -17.41 22.33 5.97
N PHE A 4 -17.93 22.77 4.83
CA PHE A 4 -17.78 24.14 4.36
C PHE A 4 -18.47 25.12 5.32
N ASP A 5 -19.69 24.80 5.75
CA ASP A 5 -20.45 25.60 6.71
C ASP A 5 -19.67 25.74 8.04
N LYS A 6 -19.08 24.66 8.53
CA LYS A 6 -18.22 24.71 9.74
C LYS A 6 -16.94 25.53 9.55
N ILE A 7 -16.37 25.57 8.35
CA ILE A 7 -15.20 26.43 8.05
C ILE A 7 -15.61 27.89 8.03
N VAL A 8 -16.78 28.19 7.46
CA VAL A 8 -17.31 29.57 7.43
C VAL A 8 -17.69 30.08 8.81
N ASP A 9 -18.21 29.21 9.67
CA ASP A 9 -18.61 29.55 11.06
C ASP A 9 -17.41 29.56 12.04
N ALA A 10 -16.24 29.08 11.62
CA ALA A 10 -15.04 29.05 12.48
C ALA A 10 -14.45 30.43 12.67
N ASP A 11 -13.87 30.67 13.86
CA ASP A 11 -13.22 31.94 14.19
C ASP A 11 -12.06 32.23 13.22
N TRP A 12 -12.03 33.45 12.68
CA TRP A 12 -10.99 33.94 11.78
C TRP A 12 -9.58 33.74 12.34
N LEU A 13 -9.37 33.92 13.66
CA LEU A 13 -8.10 33.70 14.30
C LEU A 13 -7.60 32.25 14.23
N GLU A 14 -8.50 31.30 14.18
CA GLU A 14 -8.16 29.87 14.01
C GLU A 14 -7.79 29.56 12.55
N ILE A 15 -8.55 30.09 11.59
CA ILE A 15 -8.34 29.87 10.16
C ILE A 15 -7.06 30.56 9.68
N SER A 16 -6.75 31.77 10.21
CA SER A 16 -5.57 32.54 9.83
C SER A 16 -4.24 31.91 10.23
N LYS A 17 -4.24 30.90 11.12
CA LYS A 17 -3.05 30.09 11.47
C LYS A 17 -2.62 29.17 10.30
N TYR A 18 -3.50 28.90 9.37
CA TYR A 18 -3.20 28.06 8.21
C TYR A 18 -2.73 28.92 7.03
N ALA A 19 -1.68 28.46 6.34
CA ALA A 19 -1.17 29.18 5.16
C ALA A 19 -2.23 29.30 4.06
N ASN A 20 -2.16 30.37 3.27
CA ASN A 20 -3.03 30.56 2.12
C ASN A 20 -2.93 29.38 1.17
N GLY A 21 -4.02 28.63 1.01
CA GLY A 21 -4.08 27.42 0.18
C GLY A 21 -4.10 26.10 0.95
N ASP A 22 -3.72 26.05 2.25
CA ASP A 22 -3.75 24.82 3.04
C ASP A 22 -5.21 24.37 3.31
N VAL A 23 -6.10 25.29 3.65
CA VAL A 23 -7.52 25.01 3.88
C VAL A 23 -8.23 24.47 2.62
N PRO A 24 -8.14 25.11 1.44
CA PRO A 24 -8.70 24.55 0.20
C PRO A 24 -8.07 23.20 -0.20
N ASN A 25 -6.77 23.01 0.02
CA ASN A 25 -6.09 21.75 -0.31
C ASN A 25 -6.57 20.60 0.59
N ARG A 26 -6.74 20.85 1.89
CA ARG A 26 -7.34 19.88 2.82
C ARG A 26 -8.78 19.59 2.49
N PHE A 27 -9.55 20.65 2.14
CA PHE A 27 -10.95 20.50 1.77
C PHE A 27 -11.14 19.66 0.50
N ASN A 28 -10.38 19.91 -0.56
CA ASN A 28 -10.52 19.21 -1.84
C ASN A 28 -9.70 17.90 -1.90
N GLY A 29 -8.49 17.89 -1.34
CA GLY A 29 -7.57 16.74 -1.41
C GLY A 29 -7.84 15.71 -0.32
N ASP A 30 -7.77 16.12 0.95
CA ASP A 30 -7.86 15.17 2.06
C ASP A 30 -9.25 14.59 2.22
N ILE A 31 -10.31 15.42 2.11
CA ILE A 31 -11.70 14.96 2.19
C ILE A 31 -12.04 14.02 1.03
N GLY A 32 -11.62 14.36 -0.19
CA GLY A 32 -11.81 13.50 -1.36
C GLY A 32 -11.10 12.15 -1.18
N THR A 33 -9.89 12.16 -0.67
CA THR A 33 -9.10 10.95 -0.40
C THR A 33 -9.73 10.09 0.70
N VAL A 34 -10.14 10.70 1.82
CA VAL A 34 -10.79 9.97 2.93
C VAL A 34 -12.13 9.40 2.50
N SER A 35 -12.96 10.19 1.81
CA SER A 35 -14.27 9.75 1.32
C SER A 35 -14.12 8.63 0.28
N GLY A 36 -13.24 8.78 -0.70
CA GLY A 36 -12.98 7.76 -1.72
C GLY A 36 -12.45 6.46 -1.13
N ASN A 37 -11.51 6.56 -0.19
CA ASN A 37 -10.98 5.38 0.51
C ASN A 37 -12.04 4.71 1.38
N ALA A 38 -12.86 5.47 2.13
CA ALA A 38 -13.92 4.90 2.97
C ALA A 38 -14.96 4.14 2.13
N ILE A 39 -15.34 4.69 0.98
CA ILE A 39 -16.32 4.07 0.08
C ILE A 39 -15.76 2.79 -0.57
N SER A 40 -14.48 2.75 -0.93
CA SER A 40 -13.86 1.60 -1.61
C SER A 40 -13.37 0.53 -0.63
N TRP A 41 -12.87 0.91 0.52
CA TRP A 41 -12.19 0.00 1.46
C TRP A 41 -13.17 -0.90 2.20
N LEU A 42 -14.30 -0.37 2.65
CA LEU A 42 -15.29 -1.10 3.44
C LEU A 42 -15.93 -2.26 2.63
N PRO A 43 -16.43 -2.05 1.40
CA PRO A 43 -16.90 -3.15 0.57
C PRO A 43 -15.81 -4.18 0.24
N THR A 44 -14.56 -3.73 -0.01
CA THR A 44 -13.45 -4.62 -0.32
C THR A 44 -13.17 -5.59 0.83
N ILE A 45 -13.14 -5.12 2.08
CA ILE A 45 -12.95 -5.97 3.25
C ILE A 45 -14.10 -6.96 3.40
N ILE A 46 -15.34 -6.51 3.28
CA ILE A 46 -16.52 -7.37 3.42
C ILE A 46 -16.48 -8.49 2.37
N ILE A 47 -16.19 -8.15 1.11
CA ILE A 47 -16.08 -9.11 0.02
C ILE A 47 -14.91 -10.09 0.26
N ALA A 48 -13.75 -9.61 0.73
CA ALA A 48 -12.60 -10.44 1.03
C ALA A 48 -12.90 -11.45 2.15
N VAL A 49 -13.52 -11.01 3.25
CA VAL A 49 -13.92 -11.87 4.36
C VAL A 49 -14.95 -12.90 3.89
N TYR A 50 -15.96 -12.45 3.14
CA TYR A 50 -16.97 -13.36 2.60
C TYR A 50 -16.35 -14.42 1.67
N ARG A 51 -15.50 -14.03 0.75
CA ARG A 51 -14.77 -14.95 -0.14
C ARG A 51 -13.93 -15.94 0.64
N PHE A 52 -13.18 -15.46 1.64
CA PHE A 52 -12.36 -16.33 2.47
C PHE A 52 -13.19 -17.41 3.17
N ILE A 53 -14.27 -17.01 3.83
CA ILE A 53 -15.16 -17.91 4.55
C ILE A 53 -15.83 -18.91 3.58
N ALA A 54 -16.41 -18.42 2.48
CA ALA A 54 -17.07 -19.28 1.49
C ALA A 54 -16.10 -20.30 0.89
N THR A 55 -14.90 -19.86 0.48
CA THR A 55 -13.88 -20.73 -0.07
C THR A 55 -13.39 -21.76 0.94
N PHE A 56 -13.18 -21.36 2.19
CA PHE A 56 -12.78 -22.26 3.27
C PHE A 56 -13.79 -23.39 3.48
N PHE A 57 -15.08 -23.08 3.56
CA PHE A 57 -16.13 -24.08 3.70
C PHE A 57 -16.24 -25.02 2.48
N VAL A 58 -16.06 -24.50 1.28
CA VAL A 58 -16.03 -25.32 0.07
C VAL A 58 -14.88 -26.31 0.12
N ILE A 59 -13.66 -25.84 0.43
CA ILE A 59 -12.48 -26.72 0.53
C ILE A 59 -12.67 -27.75 1.66
N LEU A 60 -13.17 -27.34 2.81
CA LEU A 60 -13.39 -28.22 3.95
C LEU A 60 -14.37 -29.37 3.66
N HIS A 61 -15.38 -29.11 2.81
CA HIS A 61 -16.35 -30.12 2.40
C HIS A 61 -15.72 -31.24 1.55
N TYR A 62 -14.70 -30.91 0.75
CA TYR A 62 -14.04 -31.88 -0.14
C TYR A 62 -12.81 -32.53 0.47
N ASP A 63 -11.98 -31.79 1.19
CA ASP A 63 -10.75 -32.29 1.79
C ASP A 63 -10.32 -31.46 3.02
N TRP A 64 -10.37 -32.09 4.16
CA TRP A 64 -9.98 -31.51 5.45
C TRP A 64 -8.49 -31.09 5.47
N VAL A 65 -7.57 -31.88 4.86
CA VAL A 65 -6.13 -31.57 4.88
C VAL A 65 -5.83 -30.33 4.05
N MET A 66 -6.49 -30.18 2.91
CA MET A 66 -6.41 -28.98 2.08
C MET A 66 -6.94 -27.76 2.81
N ALA A 67 -8.06 -27.89 3.53
CA ALA A 67 -8.59 -26.82 4.36
C ALA A 67 -7.59 -26.41 5.45
N LEU A 68 -6.90 -27.35 6.06
CA LEU A 68 -5.88 -27.11 7.09
C LEU A 68 -4.65 -26.37 6.50
N ILE A 69 -4.17 -26.78 5.32
CA ILE A 69 -3.08 -26.08 4.61
C ILE A 69 -3.51 -24.64 4.29
N ALA A 70 -4.70 -24.43 3.76
CA ALA A 70 -5.24 -23.11 3.46
C ALA A 70 -5.38 -22.24 4.71
N PHE A 71 -5.89 -22.81 5.80
CA PHE A 71 -6.06 -22.11 7.08
C PHE A 71 -4.73 -21.71 7.73
N LEU A 72 -3.72 -22.58 7.72
CA LEU A 72 -2.41 -22.28 8.27
C LEU A 72 -1.59 -21.32 7.43
N SER A 73 -1.75 -21.34 6.11
CA SER A 73 -1.04 -20.43 5.20
C SER A 73 -1.42 -18.97 5.41
N ALA A 74 -2.70 -18.67 5.68
CA ALA A 74 -3.19 -17.31 5.87
C ALA A 74 -2.53 -16.57 7.05
N PRO A 75 -2.55 -17.08 8.31
CA PRO A 75 -1.91 -16.41 9.42
C PRO A 75 -0.37 -16.34 9.27
N PHE A 76 0.25 -17.34 8.64
CA PHE A 76 1.68 -17.34 8.38
C PHE A 76 2.07 -16.18 7.44
N LEU A 77 1.37 -16.00 6.32
CA LEU A 77 1.61 -14.91 5.39
C LEU A 77 1.29 -13.54 6.01
N LEU A 78 0.24 -13.45 6.83
CA LEU A 78 -0.11 -12.22 7.55
C LEU A 78 0.97 -11.81 8.56
N LEU A 79 1.54 -12.74 9.30
CA LEU A 79 2.63 -12.45 10.25
C LEU A 79 3.89 -11.98 9.54
N MET A 80 4.27 -12.64 8.45
CA MET A 80 5.38 -12.21 7.59
C MET A 80 5.16 -10.84 6.97
N SER A 81 3.98 -10.59 6.42
CA SER A 81 3.60 -9.30 5.87
C SER A 81 3.67 -8.19 6.93
N ARG A 82 3.15 -8.44 8.13
CA ARG A 82 3.19 -7.45 9.23
C ARG A 82 4.61 -7.04 9.63
N PHE A 83 5.54 -8.00 9.66
CA PHE A 83 6.95 -7.72 9.94
C PHE A 83 7.58 -6.84 8.86
N MET A 84 7.32 -7.14 7.59
CA MET A 84 7.85 -6.39 6.46
C MET A 84 7.24 -4.99 6.34
N ILE A 85 5.93 -4.85 6.56
CA ILE A 85 5.23 -3.56 6.52
C ILE A 85 5.76 -2.58 7.56
N ARG A 86 6.16 -3.04 8.75
CA ARG A 86 6.74 -2.16 9.76
C ARG A 86 8.01 -1.46 9.24
N ARG A 87 8.93 -2.22 8.67
CA ARG A 87 10.16 -1.67 8.08
C ARG A 87 9.88 -0.78 6.87
N GLN A 88 8.94 -1.18 6.04
CA GLN A 88 8.56 -0.41 4.87
C GLN A 88 7.96 0.95 5.26
N ARG A 89 7.20 1.02 6.38
CA ARG A 89 6.65 2.28 6.91
C ARG A 89 7.75 3.25 7.36
N GLU A 90 8.84 2.76 7.96
CA GLU A 90 9.98 3.60 8.36
C GLU A 90 10.62 4.26 7.13
N TYR A 91 10.97 3.49 6.11
CA TYR A 91 11.49 4.04 4.85
C TYR A 91 10.51 4.96 4.13
N SER A 92 9.23 4.60 4.11
CA SER A 92 8.19 5.45 3.51
C SER A 92 8.02 6.79 4.23
N LYS A 93 8.22 6.82 5.55
CA LYS A 93 8.21 8.06 6.34
C LYS A 93 9.40 8.93 5.97
N GLU A 94 10.60 8.35 5.89
CA GLU A 94 11.83 9.06 5.50
C GLU A 94 11.72 9.67 4.10
N VAL A 95 11.15 8.92 3.14
CA VAL A 95 10.87 9.44 1.78
C VAL A 95 9.91 10.62 1.82
N ARG A 96 8.82 10.54 2.60
CA ARG A 96 7.84 11.63 2.72
C ARG A 96 8.44 12.88 3.36
N GLU A 97 9.23 12.74 4.41
CA GLU A 97 9.91 13.86 5.08
C GLU A 97 10.89 14.55 4.11
N MET A 98 11.66 13.76 3.36
CA MET A 98 12.57 14.30 2.36
C MET A 98 11.84 14.96 1.19
N SER A 99 10.73 14.37 0.71
CA SER A 99 9.86 14.95 -0.31
C SER A 99 9.28 16.30 0.15
N SER A 100 8.85 16.38 1.41
CA SER A 100 8.33 17.63 1.99
C SER A 100 9.40 18.71 2.06
N ASN A 101 10.63 18.37 2.47
CA ASN A 101 11.74 19.31 2.52
C ASN A 101 12.15 19.80 1.14
N LEU A 102 12.20 18.92 0.14
CA LEU A 102 12.45 19.28 -1.26
C LEU A 102 11.36 20.22 -1.78
N MET A 103 10.09 19.89 -1.56
CA MET A 103 8.96 20.70 -1.98
C MET A 103 8.98 22.09 -1.34
N SER A 104 9.28 22.18 -0.04
CA SER A 104 9.42 23.47 0.65
C SER A 104 10.52 24.34 0.04
N PHE A 105 11.67 23.74 -0.30
CA PHE A 105 12.74 24.44 -0.98
C PHE A 105 12.36 24.89 -2.39
N GLU A 106 11.63 24.05 -3.14
CA GLU A 106 11.12 24.39 -4.47
C GLU A 106 10.17 25.58 -4.40
N VAL A 107 9.18 25.54 -3.50
CA VAL A 107 8.21 26.63 -3.30
C VAL A 107 8.93 27.93 -2.92
N GLU A 108 9.88 27.88 -1.97
CA GLU A 108 10.68 29.05 -1.58
C GLU A 108 11.47 29.63 -2.77
N ALA A 109 12.10 28.76 -3.57
CA ALA A 109 12.87 29.19 -4.73
C ALA A 109 11.98 29.82 -5.81
N PHE A 110 10.80 29.27 -6.06
CA PHE A 110 9.85 29.84 -7.02
C PHE A 110 9.24 31.14 -6.54
N TYR A 111 8.90 31.23 -5.25
CA TYR A 111 8.33 32.45 -4.68
C TYR A 111 9.31 33.62 -4.73
N ASN A 112 10.60 33.35 -4.56
CA ASN A 112 11.66 34.35 -4.59
C ASN A 112 12.41 34.42 -5.94
N PHE A 113 11.79 33.95 -7.02
CA PHE A 113 12.45 33.81 -8.32
C PHE A 113 13.00 35.13 -8.87
N ASP A 114 12.25 36.21 -8.72
CA ASP A 114 12.66 37.56 -9.16
C ASP A 114 13.89 38.04 -8.38
N THR A 115 13.91 37.81 -7.08
CA THR A 115 15.04 38.10 -6.21
C THR A 115 16.29 37.31 -6.61
N ILE A 116 16.13 36.00 -6.82
CA ILE A 116 17.20 35.10 -7.26
C ILE A 116 17.84 35.57 -8.58
N LYS A 117 17.00 36.01 -9.53
CA LYS A 117 17.46 36.56 -10.79
C LYS A 117 18.13 37.92 -10.66
N SER A 118 17.52 38.83 -9.89
CA SER A 118 18.04 40.18 -9.73
C SER A 118 19.39 40.21 -9.03
N PHE A 119 19.64 39.33 -8.06
CA PHE A 119 20.91 39.19 -7.37
C PHE A 119 21.93 38.27 -8.06
N GLY A 120 21.57 37.62 -9.19
CA GLY A 120 22.46 36.75 -9.94
C GLY A 120 22.82 35.45 -9.22
N ILE A 121 22.07 35.04 -8.18
CA ILE A 121 22.36 33.87 -7.33
C ILE A 121 21.72 32.55 -7.85
N ALA A 122 21.20 32.56 -9.06
CA ALA A 122 20.62 31.39 -9.71
C ALA A 122 21.55 30.14 -9.75
N PRO A 123 22.90 30.27 -9.97
CA PRO A 123 23.79 29.11 -9.92
C PRO A 123 23.84 28.44 -8.55
N TYR A 124 23.77 29.19 -7.47
CA TYR A 124 23.73 28.68 -6.09
C TYR A 124 22.44 27.88 -5.84
N TYR A 125 21.28 28.44 -6.19
CA TYR A 125 19.98 27.76 -6.03
C TYR A 125 19.92 26.51 -6.90
N SER A 126 20.43 26.55 -8.14
CA SER A 126 20.50 25.37 -9.01
C SER A 126 21.39 24.26 -8.43
N LYS A 127 22.53 24.60 -7.82
CA LYS A 127 23.40 23.63 -7.14
C LYS A 127 22.70 23.03 -5.91
N LYS A 128 22.03 23.84 -5.12
CA LYS A 128 21.29 23.41 -3.93
C LYS A 128 20.09 22.54 -4.30
N MET A 129 19.38 22.85 -5.37
CA MET A 129 18.32 22.02 -5.92
C MET A 129 18.83 20.63 -6.32
N ARG A 130 19.92 20.55 -7.07
CA ARG A 130 20.52 19.26 -7.45
C ARG A 130 20.97 18.44 -6.25
N TRP A 131 21.43 19.09 -5.19
CA TRP A 131 21.79 18.42 -3.96
C TRP A 131 20.55 17.82 -3.25
N TRP A 132 19.47 18.57 -3.13
CA TRP A 132 18.21 18.08 -2.56
C TRP A 132 17.64 16.92 -3.38
N GLN A 133 17.63 17.04 -4.71
CA GLN A 133 17.18 15.98 -5.62
C GLN A 133 18.07 14.73 -5.50
N GLY A 134 19.37 14.90 -5.30
CA GLY A 134 20.30 13.80 -5.04
C GLY A 134 19.95 13.03 -3.78
N LEU A 135 19.73 13.74 -2.66
CA LEU A 135 19.32 13.13 -1.40
C LEU A 135 17.96 12.40 -1.51
N PHE A 136 16.97 13.04 -2.13
CA PHE A 136 15.66 12.44 -2.35
C PHE A 136 15.77 11.16 -3.20
N LYS A 137 16.58 11.20 -4.26
CA LYS A 137 16.86 10.03 -5.11
C LYS A 137 17.46 8.88 -4.30
N ASP A 138 18.48 9.15 -3.48
CA ASP A 138 19.18 8.11 -2.72
C ASP A 138 18.26 7.44 -1.68
N ILE A 139 17.44 8.22 -1.00
CA ILE A 139 16.44 7.72 -0.04
C ILE A 139 15.36 6.92 -0.77
N SER A 140 14.85 7.45 -1.89
CA SER A 140 13.85 6.76 -2.71
C SER A 140 14.38 5.44 -3.29
N LEU A 141 15.64 5.39 -3.70
CA LEU A 141 16.28 4.14 -4.15
C LEU A 141 16.36 3.10 -3.03
N LYS A 142 16.74 3.49 -1.81
CA LYS A 142 16.75 2.59 -0.64
C LYS A 142 15.35 2.02 -0.37
N TYR A 143 14.34 2.87 -0.36
CA TYR A 143 12.95 2.45 -0.20
C TYR A 143 12.49 1.47 -1.29
N ASN A 144 12.75 1.81 -2.56
CA ASN A 144 12.37 0.98 -3.69
C ASN A 144 13.09 -0.38 -3.69
N LEU A 145 14.40 -0.41 -3.40
CA LEU A 145 15.15 -1.66 -3.27
C LEU A 145 14.62 -2.53 -2.14
N PHE A 146 14.27 -1.93 -0.99
CA PHE A 146 13.65 -2.67 0.10
C PHE A 146 12.28 -3.22 -0.31
N THR A 147 11.45 -2.42 -0.98
CA THR A 147 10.12 -2.84 -1.47
C THR A 147 10.25 -4.00 -2.47
N ILE A 148 11.18 -3.92 -3.42
CA ILE A 148 11.44 -4.99 -4.39
C ILE A 148 11.87 -6.27 -3.66
N LYS A 149 12.81 -6.19 -2.72
CA LYS A 149 13.24 -7.35 -1.93
C LYS A 149 12.08 -7.97 -1.15
N THR A 150 11.26 -7.14 -0.52
CA THR A 150 10.06 -7.58 0.20
C THR A 150 9.09 -8.30 -0.72
N ASN A 151 8.80 -7.73 -1.89
CA ASN A 151 7.90 -8.34 -2.87
C ASN A 151 8.44 -9.68 -3.39
N ILE A 152 9.74 -9.78 -3.66
CA ILE A 152 10.38 -11.04 -4.07
C ILE A 152 10.23 -12.11 -2.97
N VAL A 153 10.53 -11.78 -1.71
CA VAL A 153 10.40 -12.71 -0.60
C VAL A 153 8.96 -13.18 -0.42
N MET A 154 8.00 -12.25 -0.45
CA MET A 154 6.57 -12.58 -0.35
C MET A 154 6.08 -13.43 -1.53
N SER A 155 6.56 -13.13 -2.74
CA SER A 155 6.25 -13.93 -3.92
C SER A 155 6.80 -15.36 -3.82
N ILE A 156 8.04 -15.53 -3.36
CA ILE A 156 8.64 -16.86 -3.15
C ILE A 156 7.88 -17.65 -2.08
N LEU A 157 7.51 -17.01 -0.96
CA LEU A 157 6.71 -17.65 0.08
C LEU A 157 5.33 -18.04 -0.43
N GLY A 158 4.66 -17.16 -1.17
CA GLY A 158 3.39 -17.45 -1.81
C GLY A 158 3.48 -18.62 -2.78
N SER A 159 4.52 -18.63 -3.64
CA SER A 159 4.76 -19.73 -4.59
C SER A 159 5.09 -21.05 -3.87
N ALA A 160 5.84 -21.03 -2.76
CA ALA A 160 6.12 -22.23 -1.98
C ALA A 160 4.84 -22.88 -1.44
N VAL A 161 3.94 -22.08 -0.88
CA VAL A 161 2.60 -22.54 -0.45
C VAL A 161 1.83 -23.09 -1.65
N GLU A 162 1.98 -22.46 -2.84
CA GLU A 162 1.34 -22.90 -4.07
C GLU A 162 1.81 -24.27 -4.54
N PHE A 163 3.09 -24.44 -4.63
CA PHE A 163 3.64 -25.72 -5.04
C PHE A 163 3.34 -26.83 -4.06
N THR A 164 3.31 -26.52 -2.74
CA THR A 164 2.93 -27.50 -1.72
C THR A 164 1.49 -27.96 -1.88
N ALA A 165 0.56 -27.02 -2.06
CA ALA A 165 -0.84 -27.35 -2.26
C ALA A 165 -1.06 -28.09 -3.60
N PHE A 166 -0.37 -27.69 -4.65
CA PHE A 166 -0.44 -28.36 -5.95
C PHE A 166 0.12 -29.78 -5.90
N GLY A 167 1.28 -29.96 -5.28
CA GLY A 167 1.90 -31.29 -5.10
C GLY A 167 1.02 -32.24 -4.29
N TYR A 168 0.38 -31.73 -3.22
CA TYR A 168 -0.60 -32.50 -2.46
C TYR A 168 -1.82 -32.89 -3.31
N CYS A 169 -2.36 -31.97 -4.12
CA CYS A 169 -3.45 -32.28 -5.03
C CYS A 169 -3.07 -33.39 -6.04
N LEU A 170 -1.86 -33.31 -6.62
CA LEU A 170 -1.36 -34.34 -7.54
C LEU A 170 -1.22 -35.70 -6.85
N PHE A 171 -0.70 -35.72 -5.63
CA PHE A 171 -0.60 -36.96 -4.85
C PHE A 171 -1.97 -37.58 -4.62
N ARG A 172 -2.97 -36.81 -4.19
CA ARG A 172 -4.36 -37.28 -3.99
C ARG A 172 -5.05 -37.70 -5.29
N LEU A 173 -4.72 -37.05 -6.40
CA LEU A 173 -5.21 -37.48 -7.71
C LEU A 173 -4.60 -38.84 -8.13
N TRP A 174 -3.30 -39.05 -7.83
CA TRP A 174 -2.64 -40.34 -8.12
C TRP A 174 -3.19 -41.46 -7.26
N THR A 175 -3.50 -41.22 -6.01
CA THR A 175 -4.13 -42.22 -5.12
C THR A 175 -5.60 -42.46 -5.45
N HIS A 176 -6.16 -41.82 -6.47
CA HIS A 176 -7.57 -41.89 -6.87
C HIS A 176 -8.56 -41.42 -5.79
N ASP A 177 -8.09 -40.65 -4.79
CA ASP A 177 -8.92 -40.12 -3.71
C ASP A 177 -9.75 -38.91 -4.16
N ILE A 178 -9.29 -38.19 -5.18
CA ILE A 178 -9.98 -37.03 -5.76
C ILE A 178 -10.07 -37.17 -7.28
N THR A 179 -11.08 -36.50 -7.85
CA THR A 179 -11.25 -36.43 -9.31
C THR A 179 -10.49 -35.24 -9.89
N TYR A 180 -10.21 -35.26 -11.21
CA TYR A 180 -9.62 -34.12 -11.91
C TYR A 180 -10.46 -32.85 -11.76
N GLY A 181 -11.79 -32.95 -11.74
CA GLY A 181 -12.71 -31.83 -11.50
C GLY A 181 -12.53 -31.23 -10.11
N THR A 182 -12.34 -32.05 -9.07
CA THR A 182 -12.05 -31.58 -7.70
C THR A 182 -10.70 -30.87 -7.62
N MET A 183 -9.66 -31.38 -8.29
CA MET A 183 -8.35 -30.76 -8.36
C MET A 183 -8.42 -29.36 -8.99
N THR A 184 -9.09 -29.21 -10.13
CA THR A 184 -9.26 -27.90 -10.81
C THR A 184 -10.04 -26.92 -9.95
N LEU A 185 -11.07 -27.37 -9.23
CA LEU A 185 -11.83 -26.58 -8.28
C LEU A 185 -10.93 -26.06 -7.15
N PHE A 186 -10.08 -26.90 -6.57
CA PHE A 186 -9.14 -26.49 -5.53
C PHE A 186 -8.16 -25.43 -6.02
N LEU A 187 -7.56 -25.60 -7.18
CA LEU A 187 -6.63 -24.63 -7.75
C LEU A 187 -7.30 -23.28 -8.00
N GLN A 188 -8.54 -23.29 -8.49
CA GLN A 188 -9.32 -22.08 -8.72
C GLN A 188 -9.72 -21.38 -7.40
N GLN A 189 -10.19 -22.14 -6.42
CA GLN A 189 -10.59 -21.58 -5.13
C GLN A 189 -9.39 -21.02 -4.36
N ARG A 190 -8.24 -21.65 -4.49
CA ARG A 190 -7.02 -21.14 -3.90
C ARG A 190 -6.57 -19.81 -4.52
N SER A 191 -6.68 -19.66 -5.84
CA SER A 191 -6.41 -18.38 -6.50
C SER A 191 -7.31 -17.26 -5.94
N ASN A 192 -8.57 -17.59 -5.64
CA ASN A 192 -9.50 -16.66 -5.00
C ASN A 192 -9.08 -16.28 -3.57
N LEU A 193 -8.53 -17.23 -2.79
CA LEU A 193 -8.00 -16.99 -1.45
C LEU A 193 -6.75 -16.10 -1.46
N SER A 194 -5.87 -16.30 -2.43
CA SER A 194 -4.64 -15.50 -2.57
C SER A 194 -4.91 -14.08 -3.03
N GLY A 195 -6.04 -13.81 -3.67
CA GLY A 195 -6.46 -12.49 -4.15
C GLY A 195 -7.36 -11.72 -3.18
N ALA A 196 -7.77 -12.32 -2.07
CA ALA A 196 -8.59 -11.71 -1.03
C ALA A 196 -7.74 -11.12 0.09
#